data_13a08bead1e3fd7b12dfd8de35aefc0f
#
_entry.id   13a08bead1e3fd7b12dfd8de35aefc0f
#
_cell.length_a   1.000
_cell.length_b   1.000
_cell.length_c   1.000
_cell.angle_alpha   90.00
_cell.angle_beta   90.00
_cell.angle_gamma   90.00
#
_symmetry.space_group_name_H-M   'P 1'
#
loop_
_entity.id
_entity.type
_entity.pdbx_description
1 polymer ?
#
loop_
_entity_poly.entity_id
_entity_poly.type
_entity_poly.pdbx_seq_one_letter_code
_entity_poly.pdbx_strand_id
1 'polypeptide(L)'
;CISTTLPKAMANALWHTRAISYAGCAAQVFFFVFFISAEYSLLTIMSYDRYVAICKPLHYGTLLGSRACATMAAAAWGTGLLHALLHTANTFSLPLCRGNTVDQFFCEIPHIQKLSCSYPYLRNLSLMTFSVFLFSGCFVSIVLSYVQIFRAVLRMPSVQGRHKAFSTCLPQLAVVSLSISTGLFTYLKPHSISSPAMDVSVAILYSVVPPAVNPLIYSVRNQALKGAIWELLLWMFSSNHKDSISLRR
;
A
#
# COMPACT_ATOMS: atom_id res chain seq x y z
N CYS A 1 -0.28 -2.86 5.85
CA CYS A 1 1.11 -3.34 5.63
C CYS A 1 2.02 -3.00 6.81
N ILE A 2 2.20 -1.72 7.23
CA ILE A 2 3.08 -1.35 8.36
C ILE A 2 2.76 -2.14 9.63
N SER A 3 1.49 -2.23 10.01
CA SER A 3 1.04 -2.93 11.22
C SER A 3 1.28 -4.44 11.20
N THR A 4 1.57 -5.01 10.05
CA THR A 4 1.83 -6.46 9.90
C THR A 4 3.32 -6.81 9.89
N THR A 5 4.18 -5.86 9.51
CA THR A 5 5.62 -6.09 9.34
C THR A 5 6.45 -5.47 10.46
N LEU A 6 6.22 -4.20 10.80
CA LEU A 6 7.02 -3.46 11.78
C LEU A 6 6.98 -4.03 13.22
N PRO A 7 5.82 -4.41 13.80
CA PRO A 7 5.81 -4.87 15.19
C PRO A 7 6.69 -6.10 15.41
N LYS A 8 6.68 -7.06 14.48
CA LYS A 8 7.52 -8.26 14.59
C LYS A 8 8.99 -7.96 14.33
N ALA A 9 9.28 -7.04 13.41
CA ALA A 9 10.65 -6.61 13.15
C ALA A 9 11.25 -5.89 14.36
N MET A 10 10.49 -5.00 14.99
CA MET A 10 10.89 -4.32 16.22
C MET A 10 11.09 -5.34 17.36
N ALA A 11 10.18 -6.28 17.54
CA ALA A 11 10.30 -7.35 18.52
C ALA A 11 11.57 -8.20 18.27
N ASN A 12 11.82 -8.58 17.02
CA ASN A 12 13.02 -9.34 16.66
C ASN A 12 14.31 -8.55 16.93
N ALA A 13 14.31 -7.24 16.67
CA ALA A 13 15.45 -6.37 16.95
C ALA A 13 15.71 -6.18 18.46
N LEU A 14 14.65 -6.04 19.25
CA LEU A 14 14.74 -5.81 20.69
C LEU A 14 15.15 -7.08 21.47
N TRP A 15 14.62 -8.23 21.08
CA TRP A 15 14.86 -9.50 21.80
C TRP A 15 15.89 -10.42 21.13
N HIS A 16 16.53 -9.96 20.05
CA HIS A 16 17.49 -10.74 19.25
C HIS A 16 16.96 -12.14 18.83
N THR A 17 15.65 -12.28 18.70
CA THR A 17 15.00 -13.53 18.28
C THR A 17 14.59 -13.43 16.83
N ARG A 18 15.01 -14.39 16.00
CA ARG A 18 14.61 -14.48 14.58
C ARG A 18 13.46 -15.45 14.34
N ALA A 19 13.01 -16.15 15.37
CA ALA A 19 11.98 -17.16 15.25
C ALA A 19 10.58 -16.56 15.09
N ILE A 20 9.84 -17.04 14.11
CA ILE A 20 8.40 -16.79 13.95
C ILE A 20 7.69 -18.14 13.92
N SER A 21 6.53 -18.24 14.60
CA SER A 21 5.71 -19.44 14.54
C SER A 21 5.04 -19.58 13.17
N TYR A 22 4.73 -20.81 12.77
CA TYR A 22 4.04 -21.10 11.50
C TYR A 22 2.71 -20.33 11.39
N ALA A 23 1.92 -20.32 12.45
CA ALA A 23 0.67 -19.56 12.51
C ALA A 23 0.90 -18.04 12.42
N GLY A 24 1.95 -17.53 13.08
CA GLY A 24 2.32 -16.11 13.00
C GLY A 24 2.76 -15.71 11.60
N CYS A 25 3.49 -16.58 10.91
CA CYS A 25 3.89 -16.39 9.52
C CYS A 25 2.67 -16.38 8.59
N ALA A 26 1.73 -17.32 8.77
CA ALA A 26 0.49 -17.37 8.00
C ALA A 26 -0.38 -16.11 8.19
N ALA A 27 -0.52 -15.66 9.43
CA ALA A 27 -1.23 -14.42 9.74
C ALA A 27 -0.56 -13.19 9.09
N GLN A 28 0.78 -13.12 9.13
CA GLN A 28 1.54 -12.03 8.53
C GLN A 28 1.33 -11.97 7.00
N VAL A 29 1.42 -13.10 6.30
CA VAL A 29 1.17 -13.20 4.86
C VAL A 29 -0.27 -12.83 4.54
N PHE A 30 -1.23 -13.37 5.30
CA PHE A 30 -2.65 -13.08 5.10
C PHE A 30 -2.95 -11.57 5.18
N PHE A 31 -2.58 -10.93 6.28
CA PHE A 31 -2.84 -9.51 6.47
C PHE A 31 -2.06 -8.63 5.51
N PHE A 32 -0.84 -9.04 5.14
CA PHE A 32 -0.05 -8.30 4.15
C PHE A 32 -0.75 -8.30 2.79
N VAL A 33 -1.14 -9.47 2.27
CA VAL A 33 -1.84 -9.60 0.98
C VAL A 33 -3.21 -8.92 1.02
N PHE A 34 -3.93 -9.04 2.14
CA PHE A 34 -5.22 -8.38 2.35
C PHE A 34 -5.11 -6.86 2.21
N PHE A 35 -4.23 -6.25 2.99
CA PHE A 35 -4.12 -4.79 3.00
C PHE A 35 -3.56 -4.23 1.71
N ILE A 36 -2.58 -4.87 1.08
CA ILE A 36 -2.03 -4.37 -0.19
C ILE A 36 -3.07 -4.45 -1.32
N SER A 37 -3.87 -5.50 -1.36
CA SER A 37 -4.94 -5.66 -2.36
C SER A 37 -6.07 -4.65 -2.16
N ALA A 38 -6.48 -4.44 -0.91
CA ALA A 38 -7.47 -3.42 -0.56
C ALA A 38 -6.95 -2.01 -0.88
N GLU A 39 -5.69 -1.70 -0.58
CA GLU A 39 -5.06 -0.42 -0.86
C GLU A 39 -5.07 -0.10 -2.36
N TYR A 40 -4.65 -1.03 -3.23
CA TYR A 40 -4.69 -0.84 -4.68
C TYR A 40 -6.11 -0.65 -5.21
N SER A 41 -7.07 -1.40 -4.71
CA SER A 41 -8.48 -1.25 -5.08
C SER A 41 -9.03 0.11 -4.65
N LEU A 42 -8.71 0.57 -3.45
CA LEU A 42 -9.10 1.89 -2.96
C LEU A 42 -8.45 3.02 -3.74
N LEU A 43 -7.16 2.91 -4.09
CA LEU A 43 -6.49 3.88 -4.96
C LEU A 43 -7.16 3.98 -6.34
N THR A 44 -7.64 2.86 -6.87
CA THR A 44 -8.41 2.84 -8.12
C THR A 44 -9.73 3.59 -7.98
N ILE A 45 -10.49 3.33 -6.90
CA ILE A 45 -11.74 4.04 -6.61
C ILE A 45 -11.48 5.53 -6.44
N MET A 46 -10.42 5.91 -5.73
CA MET A 46 -10.05 7.31 -5.53
C MET A 46 -9.64 8.00 -6.82
N SER A 47 -8.97 7.33 -7.75
CA SER A 47 -8.64 7.88 -9.06
C SER A 47 -9.90 8.10 -9.90
N TYR A 48 -10.84 7.17 -9.84
CA TYR A 48 -12.16 7.31 -10.48
C TYR A 48 -12.97 8.46 -9.88
N ASP A 49 -12.99 8.60 -8.55
CA ASP A 49 -13.61 9.73 -7.85
C ASP A 49 -13.06 11.08 -8.38
N ARG A 50 -11.74 11.19 -8.51
CA ARG A 50 -11.12 12.41 -9.06
C ARG A 50 -11.50 12.65 -10.51
N TYR A 51 -11.54 11.60 -11.32
CA TYR A 51 -11.99 11.71 -12.71
C TYR A 51 -13.43 12.24 -12.80
N VAL A 52 -14.36 11.67 -12.03
CA VAL A 52 -15.76 12.11 -12.04
C VAL A 52 -15.89 13.55 -11.52
N ALA A 53 -15.19 13.89 -10.44
CA ALA A 53 -15.24 15.23 -9.85
C ALA A 53 -14.74 16.34 -10.79
N ILE A 54 -13.75 16.04 -11.64
CA ILE A 54 -13.13 17.04 -12.52
C ILE A 54 -13.75 17.01 -13.92
N CYS A 55 -14.00 15.82 -14.48
CA CYS A 55 -14.42 15.66 -15.86
C CYS A 55 -15.96 15.60 -16.02
N LYS A 56 -16.68 15.19 -14.95
CA LYS A 56 -18.14 15.01 -14.98
C LYS A 56 -18.84 15.62 -13.75
N PRO A 57 -18.61 16.89 -13.39
CA PRO A 57 -19.09 17.48 -12.14
C PRO A 57 -20.62 17.46 -12.02
N LEU A 58 -21.34 17.61 -13.14
CA LEU A 58 -22.82 17.60 -13.15
C LEU A 58 -23.41 16.21 -12.82
N HIS A 59 -22.66 15.14 -13.02
CA HIS A 59 -23.10 13.76 -12.77
C HIS A 59 -22.47 13.17 -11.50
N TYR A 60 -21.76 13.97 -10.72
CA TYR A 60 -21.04 13.49 -9.54
C TYR A 60 -21.97 12.81 -8.54
N GLY A 61 -23.10 13.44 -8.19
CA GLY A 61 -24.06 12.90 -7.23
C GLY A 61 -24.76 11.61 -7.70
N THR A 62 -24.94 11.44 -9.01
CA THR A 62 -25.56 10.23 -9.57
C THR A 62 -24.58 9.08 -9.69
N LEU A 63 -23.31 9.35 -10.01
CA LEU A 63 -22.27 8.33 -10.21
C LEU A 63 -21.62 7.92 -8.90
N LEU A 64 -21.44 8.85 -7.96
CA LEU A 64 -20.71 8.69 -6.70
C LEU A 64 -21.57 9.08 -5.49
N GLY A 65 -22.84 8.68 -5.50
CA GLY A 65 -23.70 8.76 -4.31
C GLY A 65 -23.20 7.85 -3.19
N SER A 66 -23.63 8.10 -1.95
CA SER A 66 -23.17 7.36 -0.76
C SER A 66 -23.29 5.83 -0.90
N ARG A 67 -24.37 5.36 -1.53
CA ARG A 67 -24.60 3.93 -1.79
C ARG A 67 -23.55 3.36 -2.76
N ALA A 68 -23.23 4.06 -3.84
CA ALA A 68 -22.21 3.63 -4.80
C ALA A 68 -20.84 3.58 -4.15
N CYS A 69 -20.44 4.59 -3.37
CA CYS A 69 -19.20 4.62 -2.63
C CYS A 69 -19.09 3.47 -1.62
N ALA A 70 -20.18 3.20 -0.86
CA ALA A 70 -20.21 2.08 0.09
C ALA A 70 -20.05 0.73 -0.61
N THR A 71 -20.74 0.53 -1.76
CA THR A 71 -20.65 -0.70 -2.55
C THR A 71 -19.23 -0.90 -3.11
N MET A 72 -18.62 0.15 -3.66
CA MET A 72 -17.25 0.10 -4.17
C MET A 72 -16.24 -0.19 -3.06
N ALA A 73 -16.40 0.44 -1.89
CA ALA A 73 -15.56 0.16 -0.74
C ALA A 73 -15.72 -1.29 -0.25
N ALA A 74 -16.94 -1.79 -0.12
CA ALA A 74 -17.21 -3.18 0.26
C ALA A 74 -16.61 -4.16 -0.77
N ALA A 75 -16.70 -3.87 -2.07
CA ALA A 75 -16.10 -4.68 -3.12
C ALA A 75 -14.55 -4.68 -3.01
N ALA A 76 -13.94 -3.53 -2.73
CA ALA A 76 -12.48 -3.45 -2.54
C ALA A 76 -12.00 -4.31 -1.36
N TRP A 77 -12.68 -4.22 -0.22
CA TRP A 77 -12.37 -5.04 0.95
C TRP A 77 -12.65 -6.53 0.72
N GLY A 78 -13.78 -6.87 0.08
CA GLY A 78 -14.14 -8.25 -0.26
C GLY A 78 -13.16 -8.90 -1.25
N THR A 79 -12.73 -8.17 -2.26
CA THR A 79 -11.72 -8.64 -3.21
C THR A 79 -10.37 -8.86 -2.53
N GLY A 80 -9.96 -7.94 -1.65
CA GLY A 80 -8.74 -8.07 -0.86
C GLY A 80 -8.79 -9.31 0.06
N LEU A 81 -9.92 -9.55 0.71
CA LEU A 81 -10.13 -10.71 1.58
C LEU A 81 -10.02 -12.02 0.78
N LEU A 82 -10.72 -12.12 -0.34
CA LEU A 82 -10.67 -13.30 -1.21
C LEU A 82 -9.24 -13.58 -1.69
N HIS A 83 -8.55 -12.54 -2.16
CA HIS A 83 -7.18 -12.64 -2.64
C HIS A 83 -6.23 -13.13 -1.54
N ALA A 84 -6.34 -12.58 -0.32
CA ALA A 84 -5.54 -13.00 0.83
C ALA A 84 -5.81 -14.45 1.23
N LEU A 85 -7.08 -14.87 1.29
CA LEU A 85 -7.46 -16.26 1.59
C LEU A 85 -6.88 -17.24 0.59
N LEU A 86 -7.02 -16.96 -0.70
CA LEU A 86 -6.52 -17.83 -1.78
C LEU A 86 -4.99 -17.98 -1.71
N HIS A 87 -4.25 -16.88 -1.57
CA HIS A 87 -2.79 -16.92 -1.48
C HIS A 87 -2.29 -17.60 -0.20
N THR A 88 -2.88 -17.30 0.94
CA THR A 88 -2.50 -17.90 2.22
C THR A 88 -2.80 -19.39 2.23
N ALA A 89 -4.02 -19.79 1.85
CA ALA A 89 -4.39 -21.20 1.77
C ALA A 89 -3.48 -21.97 0.80
N ASN A 90 -3.17 -21.40 -0.36
CA ASN A 90 -2.25 -22.03 -1.31
C ASN A 90 -0.85 -22.20 -0.74
N THR A 91 -0.29 -21.16 -0.12
CA THR A 91 1.09 -21.16 0.39
C THR A 91 1.26 -22.13 1.56
N PHE A 92 0.33 -22.10 2.51
CA PHE A 92 0.42 -22.88 3.74
C PHE A 92 -0.20 -24.30 3.66
N SER A 93 -0.78 -24.68 2.52
CA SER A 93 -1.16 -26.08 2.26
C SER A 93 0.01 -26.93 1.72
N LEU A 94 1.16 -26.32 1.48
CA LEU A 94 2.34 -27.03 0.96
C LEU A 94 3.13 -27.69 2.08
N PRO A 95 3.59 -28.96 1.91
CA PRO A 95 4.46 -29.59 2.89
C PRO A 95 5.86 -28.94 2.86
N LEU A 96 6.34 -28.51 4.03
CA LEU A 96 7.67 -27.93 4.19
C LEU A 96 8.68 -29.04 4.46
N CYS A 97 9.77 -29.13 3.69
CA CYS A 97 10.79 -30.17 3.79
C CYS A 97 12.21 -29.67 4.05
N ARG A 98 12.45 -28.36 3.92
CA ARG A 98 13.80 -27.78 4.05
C ARG A 98 14.00 -26.99 5.35
N GLY A 99 13.45 -27.48 6.48
CA GLY A 99 13.56 -26.82 7.78
C GLY A 99 12.50 -25.76 8.01
N ASN A 100 12.35 -25.35 9.29
CA ASN A 100 11.30 -24.42 9.74
C ASN A 100 11.83 -23.00 9.99
N THR A 101 13.05 -22.67 9.56
CA THR A 101 13.67 -21.37 9.79
C THR A 101 13.63 -20.52 8.51
N VAL A 102 13.02 -19.35 8.62
CA VAL A 102 13.04 -18.33 7.57
C VAL A 102 14.07 -17.27 7.98
N ASP A 103 15.17 -17.17 7.23
CA ASP A 103 16.27 -16.22 7.52
C ASP A 103 15.96 -14.77 7.17
N GLN A 104 14.67 -14.41 7.12
CA GLN A 104 14.24 -13.08 6.72
C GLN A 104 13.51 -12.33 7.82
N PHE A 105 13.52 -11.01 7.64
CA PHE A 105 12.85 -10.01 8.45
C PHE A 105 11.32 -10.24 8.59
N PHE A 106 10.66 -10.77 7.55
CA PHE A 106 9.25 -11.15 7.57
C PHE A 106 8.95 -12.27 6.55
N CYS A 107 7.78 -12.91 6.72
CA CYS A 107 7.37 -14.01 5.88
C CYS A 107 6.91 -13.52 4.50
N GLU A 108 7.63 -13.90 3.45
CA GLU A 108 7.26 -13.67 2.06
C GLU A 108 6.86 -14.97 1.37
N ILE A 109 5.81 -14.91 0.53
CA ILE A 109 5.32 -16.07 -0.22
C ILE A 109 6.45 -16.76 -1.03
N PRO A 110 7.32 -16.05 -1.79
CA PRO A 110 8.36 -16.69 -2.57
C PRO A 110 9.37 -17.48 -1.73
N HIS A 111 9.67 -17.02 -0.52
CA HIS A 111 10.60 -17.71 0.37
C HIS A 111 9.99 -18.96 0.97
N ILE A 112 8.72 -18.92 1.38
CA ILE A 112 7.99 -20.08 1.91
C ILE A 112 7.89 -21.17 0.82
N GLN A 113 7.60 -20.78 -0.41
CA GLN A 113 7.52 -21.70 -1.54
C GLN A 113 8.85 -22.39 -1.86
N LYS A 114 10.00 -21.73 -1.67
CA LYS A 114 11.33 -22.35 -1.81
C LYS A 114 11.63 -23.42 -0.77
N LEU A 115 10.97 -23.37 0.39
CA LEU A 115 11.10 -24.38 1.46
C LEU A 115 10.19 -25.60 1.26
N SER A 116 9.26 -25.53 0.30
CA SER A 116 8.32 -26.60 0.00
C SER A 116 8.96 -27.70 -0.85
N CYS A 117 8.59 -28.97 -0.58
CA CYS A 117 8.99 -30.14 -1.36
C CYS A 117 8.16 -30.34 -2.63
N SER A 118 6.96 -29.81 -2.66
CA SER A 118 6.04 -29.97 -3.77
C SER A 118 5.69 -28.59 -4.33
N TYR A 119 5.89 -28.42 -5.62
CA TYR A 119 5.55 -27.17 -6.30
C TYR A 119 4.31 -27.40 -7.18
N PRO A 120 3.10 -27.11 -6.72
CA PRO A 120 1.89 -27.27 -7.52
C PRO A 120 1.85 -26.17 -8.59
N TYR A 121 2.58 -26.40 -9.69
CA TYR A 121 2.80 -25.44 -10.77
C TYR A 121 1.51 -24.81 -11.28
N LEU A 122 0.51 -25.62 -11.62
CA LEU A 122 -0.76 -25.12 -12.19
C LEU A 122 -1.54 -24.23 -11.20
N ARG A 123 -1.60 -24.63 -9.92
CA ARG A 123 -2.32 -23.87 -8.91
C ARG A 123 -1.63 -22.54 -8.62
N ASN A 124 -0.31 -22.54 -8.56
CA ASN A 124 0.47 -21.32 -8.39
C ASN A 124 0.35 -20.40 -9.61
N LEU A 125 0.41 -20.95 -10.82
CA LEU A 125 0.24 -20.20 -12.07
C LEU A 125 -1.14 -19.53 -12.15
N SER A 126 -2.21 -20.23 -11.80
CA SER A 126 -3.57 -19.65 -11.80
C SER A 126 -3.73 -18.50 -10.81
N LEU A 127 -3.18 -18.63 -9.60
CA LEU A 127 -3.22 -17.55 -8.60
C LEU A 127 -2.36 -16.35 -9.01
N MET A 128 -1.16 -16.58 -9.56
CA MET A 128 -0.32 -15.51 -10.10
C MET A 128 -1.02 -14.81 -11.27
N THR A 129 -1.64 -15.55 -12.18
CA THR A 129 -2.40 -14.98 -13.29
C THR A 129 -3.56 -14.14 -12.78
N PHE A 130 -4.32 -14.62 -11.79
CA PHE A 130 -5.39 -13.84 -11.15
C PHE A 130 -4.85 -12.54 -10.54
N SER A 131 -3.73 -12.59 -9.81
CA SER A 131 -3.09 -11.42 -9.23
C SER A 131 -2.67 -10.42 -10.30
N VAL A 132 -2.04 -10.89 -11.39
CA VAL A 132 -1.63 -10.04 -12.52
C VAL A 132 -2.82 -9.35 -13.15
N PHE A 133 -3.94 -10.06 -13.39
CA PHE A 133 -5.15 -9.43 -13.91
C PHE A 133 -5.75 -8.40 -12.97
N LEU A 134 -5.81 -8.71 -11.67
CA LEU A 134 -6.33 -7.79 -10.65
C LEU A 134 -5.52 -6.48 -10.62
N PHE A 135 -4.20 -6.58 -10.46
CA PHE A 135 -3.34 -5.40 -10.33
C PHE A 135 -3.18 -4.64 -11.65
N SER A 136 -3.12 -5.34 -12.80
CA SER A 136 -3.10 -4.71 -14.12
C SER A 136 -4.41 -3.97 -14.41
N GLY A 137 -5.57 -4.54 -14.05
CA GLY A 137 -6.86 -3.87 -14.17
C GLY A 137 -6.93 -2.59 -13.34
N CYS A 138 -6.47 -2.62 -12.10
CA CYS A 138 -6.36 -1.45 -11.25
C CYS A 138 -5.43 -0.40 -11.87
N PHE A 139 -4.25 -0.80 -12.33
CA PHE A 139 -3.26 0.08 -12.95
C PHE A 139 -3.81 0.78 -14.20
N VAL A 140 -4.38 0.00 -15.13
CA VAL A 140 -4.98 0.56 -16.36
C VAL A 140 -6.10 1.54 -16.03
N SER A 141 -6.97 1.21 -15.08
CA SER A 141 -8.06 2.09 -14.63
C SER A 141 -7.52 3.42 -14.06
N ILE A 142 -6.46 3.37 -13.26
CA ILE A 142 -5.79 4.56 -12.70
C ILE A 142 -5.20 5.40 -13.85
N VAL A 143 -4.44 4.79 -14.76
CA VAL A 143 -3.83 5.49 -15.89
C VAL A 143 -4.88 6.16 -16.77
N LEU A 144 -5.95 5.46 -17.13
CA LEU A 144 -7.03 6.01 -17.92
C LEU A 144 -7.72 7.19 -17.23
N SER A 145 -7.98 7.09 -15.93
CA SER A 145 -8.55 8.19 -15.12
C SER A 145 -7.66 9.42 -15.18
N TYR A 146 -6.34 9.26 -14.96
CA TYR A 146 -5.41 10.40 -14.98
C TYR A 146 -5.18 10.98 -16.37
N VAL A 147 -5.15 10.17 -17.42
CA VAL A 147 -5.07 10.66 -18.80
C VAL A 147 -6.27 11.57 -19.12
N GLN A 148 -7.48 11.14 -18.71
CA GLN A 148 -8.69 11.95 -18.91
C GLN A 148 -8.66 13.24 -18.07
N ILE A 149 -8.23 13.16 -16.82
CA ILE A 149 -8.06 14.33 -15.94
C ILE A 149 -7.10 15.34 -16.56
N PHE A 150 -5.90 14.90 -16.99
CA PHE A 150 -4.91 15.80 -17.60
C PHE A 150 -5.43 16.43 -18.88
N ARG A 151 -6.09 15.66 -19.75
CA ARG A 151 -6.73 16.21 -20.97
C ARG A 151 -7.77 17.28 -20.65
N ALA A 152 -8.61 17.06 -19.61
CA ALA A 152 -9.61 18.02 -19.18
C ALA A 152 -8.97 19.27 -18.58
N VAL A 153 -7.97 19.12 -17.71
CA VAL A 153 -7.28 20.22 -17.04
C VAL A 153 -6.51 21.10 -18.03
N LEU A 154 -5.86 20.51 -19.02
CA LEU A 154 -5.15 21.29 -20.06
C LEU A 154 -6.10 22.11 -20.95
N ARG A 155 -7.36 21.71 -21.09
CA ARG A 155 -8.38 22.43 -21.83
C ARG A 155 -9.09 23.54 -21.01
N MET A 156 -8.82 23.62 -19.70
CA MET A 156 -9.42 24.67 -18.85
C MET A 156 -8.83 26.05 -19.21
N PRO A 157 -9.66 27.08 -19.48
CA PRO A 157 -9.17 28.41 -19.82
C PRO A 157 -8.56 29.14 -18.61
N SER A 158 -9.02 28.83 -17.39
CA SER A 158 -8.58 29.47 -16.15
C SER A 158 -7.28 28.86 -15.61
N VAL A 159 -6.25 29.68 -15.47
CA VAL A 159 -4.98 29.28 -14.84
C VAL A 159 -5.19 28.85 -13.39
N GLN A 160 -6.04 29.56 -12.67
CA GLN A 160 -6.35 29.26 -11.27
C GLN A 160 -7.11 27.92 -11.13
N GLY A 161 -8.04 27.62 -12.05
CA GLY A 161 -8.74 26.34 -12.11
C GLY A 161 -7.79 25.18 -12.38
N ARG A 162 -6.83 25.35 -13.32
CA ARG A 162 -5.79 24.35 -13.59
C ARG A 162 -4.92 24.09 -12.37
N HIS A 163 -4.45 25.14 -11.71
CA HIS A 163 -3.60 25.01 -10.52
C HIS A 163 -4.35 24.25 -9.38
N LYS A 164 -5.61 24.59 -9.15
CA LYS A 164 -6.45 23.88 -8.16
C LYS A 164 -6.66 22.40 -8.51
N ALA A 165 -6.88 22.07 -9.77
CA ALA A 165 -7.03 20.69 -10.21
C ALA A 165 -5.72 19.89 -10.04
N PHE A 166 -4.58 20.46 -10.44
CA PHE A 166 -3.27 19.83 -10.24
C PHE A 166 -2.95 19.60 -8.76
N SER A 167 -3.13 20.61 -7.91
CA SER A 167 -2.88 20.47 -6.46
C SER A 167 -3.73 19.37 -5.81
N THR A 168 -4.87 19.05 -6.41
CA THR A 168 -5.76 17.98 -5.96
C THR A 168 -5.29 16.59 -6.44
N CYS A 169 -4.75 16.50 -7.66
CA CYS A 169 -4.38 15.23 -8.29
C CYS A 169 -2.93 14.79 -8.01
N LEU A 170 -2.00 15.74 -7.90
CA LEU A 170 -0.57 15.45 -7.70
C LEU A 170 -0.26 14.58 -6.48
N PRO A 171 -0.87 14.80 -5.30
CA PRO A 171 -0.61 13.96 -4.14
C PRO A 171 -0.96 12.49 -4.39
N GLN A 172 -2.12 12.23 -4.98
CA GLN A 172 -2.53 10.86 -5.29
C GLN A 172 -1.66 10.24 -6.38
N LEU A 173 -1.29 11.01 -7.40
CA LEU A 173 -0.40 10.54 -8.45
C LEU A 173 0.98 10.15 -7.88
N ALA A 174 1.50 10.94 -6.94
CA ALA A 174 2.75 10.63 -6.24
C ALA A 174 2.67 9.30 -5.47
N VAL A 175 1.57 9.07 -4.73
CA VAL A 175 1.32 7.80 -4.03
C VAL A 175 1.28 6.62 -5.00
N VAL A 176 0.49 6.74 -6.06
CA VAL A 176 0.35 5.68 -7.06
C VAL A 176 1.68 5.39 -7.75
N SER A 177 2.43 6.43 -8.16
CA SER A 177 3.73 6.28 -8.78
C SER A 177 4.74 5.60 -7.85
N LEU A 178 4.75 5.98 -6.57
CA LEU A 178 5.61 5.35 -5.56
C LEU A 178 5.26 3.87 -5.38
N SER A 179 3.97 3.55 -5.23
CA SER A 179 3.50 2.18 -5.04
C SER A 179 3.81 1.28 -6.24
N ILE A 180 3.64 1.79 -7.45
CA ILE A 180 3.92 1.05 -8.68
C ILE A 180 5.43 0.87 -8.87
N SER A 181 6.23 1.92 -8.71
CA SER A 181 7.68 1.85 -8.92
C SER A 181 8.35 0.90 -7.91
N THR A 182 7.93 0.93 -6.65
CA THR A 182 8.44 0.01 -5.63
C THR A 182 8.02 -1.43 -5.90
N GLY A 183 6.76 -1.65 -6.30
CA GLY A 183 6.26 -2.97 -6.69
C GLY A 183 7.00 -3.53 -7.92
N LEU A 184 7.13 -2.75 -8.99
CA LEU A 184 7.87 -3.16 -10.19
C LEU A 184 9.34 -3.46 -9.88
N PHE A 185 10.00 -2.64 -9.08
CA PHE A 185 11.38 -2.89 -8.67
C PHE A 185 11.53 -4.23 -7.95
N THR A 186 10.60 -4.57 -7.07
CA THR A 186 10.60 -5.85 -6.34
C THR A 186 10.50 -7.05 -7.28
N TYR A 187 9.65 -6.98 -8.31
CA TYR A 187 9.43 -8.07 -9.25
C TYR A 187 10.45 -8.15 -10.39
N LEU A 188 11.00 -7.02 -10.82
CA LEU A 188 11.95 -6.94 -11.95
C LEU A 188 13.41 -7.09 -11.53
N LYS A 189 13.70 -7.09 -10.23
CA LYS A 189 15.06 -7.20 -9.70
C LYS A 189 15.73 -8.52 -10.16
N PRO A 190 16.87 -8.46 -10.88
CA PRO A 190 17.59 -9.66 -11.29
C PRO A 190 18.15 -10.41 -10.07
N HIS A 191 18.11 -11.73 -10.09
CA HIS A 191 18.68 -12.57 -9.04
C HIS A 191 20.21 -12.36 -8.84
N SER A 192 20.90 -11.90 -9.89
CA SER A 192 22.33 -11.62 -9.87
C SER A 192 22.74 -10.44 -8.98
N ILE A 193 21.79 -9.53 -8.66
CA ILE A 193 22.04 -8.33 -7.84
C ILE A 193 21.50 -8.52 -6.41
N SER A 194 21.05 -9.74 -6.07
CA SER A 194 20.44 -10.03 -4.78
C SER A 194 21.49 -10.16 -3.69
N SER A 195 21.49 -9.22 -2.73
CA SER A 195 22.19 -9.36 -1.46
C SER A 195 21.18 -9.33 -0.32
N PRO A 196 21.42 -10.02 0.83
CA PRO A 196 20.48 -10.02 1.95
C PRO A 196 20.10 -8.60 2.44
N ALA A 197 21.06 -7.68 2.45
CA ALA A 197 20.82 -6.28 2.84
C ALA A 197 19.93 -5.55 1.84
N MET A 198 20.10 -5.81 0.54
CA MET A 198 19.29 -5.18 -0.49
C MET A 198 17.86 -5.76 -0.51
N ASP A 199 17.69 -7.05 -0.25
CA ASP A 199 16.38 -7.69 -0.17
C ASP A 199 15.56 -7.11 1.00
N VAL A 200 16.20 -6.93 2.16
CA VAL A 200 15.57 -6.26 3.32
C VAL A 200 15.23 -4.80 3.01
N SER A 201 16.12 -4.05 2.37
CA SER A 201 15.87 -2.64 2.01
C SER A 201 14.71 -2.49 1.04
N VAL A 202 14.64 -3.34 0.03
CA VAL A 202 13.53 -3.36 -0.94
C VAL A 202 12.24 -3.77 -0.26
N ALA A 203 12.28 -4.78 0.62
CA ALA A 203 11.13 -5.22 1.39
C ALA A 203 10.54 -4.09 2.25
N ILE A 204 11.39 -3.32 2.95
CA ILE A 204 10.98 -2.13 3.70
C ILE A 204 10.39 -1.07 2.74
N LEU A 205 11.03 -0.84 1.61
CA LEU A 205 10.61 0.19 0.67
C LEU A 205 9.17 -0.03 0.18
N TYR A 206 8.81 -1.25 -0.25
CA TYR A 206 7.46 -1.48 -0.78
C TYR A 206 6.41 -1.75 0.32
N SER A 207 6.80 -2.25 1.48
CA SER A 207 5.85 -2.61 2.54
C SER A 207 5.57 -1.48 3.53
N VAL A 208 6.50 -0.55 3.71
CA VAL A 208 6.42 0.51 4.72
C VAL A 208 6.21 1.89 4.10
N VAL A 209 6.96 2.22 3.05
CA VAL A 209 6.97 3.60 2.52
C VAL A 209 5.61 4.03 1.95
N PRO A 210 4.93 3.28 1.04
CA PRO A 210 3.64 3.70 0.52
C PRO A 210 2.57 3.89 1.62
N PRO A 211 2.34 2.92 2.53
CA PRO A 211 1.36 3.09 3.59
C PRO A 211 1.70 4.19 4.60
N ALA A 212 3.00 4.51 4.80
CA ALA A 212 3.41 5.62 5.68
C ALA A 212 3.20 6.99 5.03
N VAL A 213 3.48 7.08 3.73
CA VAL A 213 3.40 8.34 2.98
C VAL A 213 1.96 8.69 2.60
N ASN A 214 1.10 7.68 2.35
CA ASN A 214 -0.30 7.87 2.01
C ASN A 214 -1.05 8.80 2.99
N PRO A 215 -1.09 8.52 4.31
CA PRO A 215 -1.78 9.38 5.27
C PRO A 215 -1.20 10.80 5.30
N LEU A 216 0.12 10.94 5.18
CA LEU A 216 0.79 12.25 5.17
C LEU A 216 0.36 13.09 3.96
N ILE A 217 0.37 12.48 2.77
CA ILE A 217 -0.03 13.17 1.53
C ILE A 217 -1.49 13.61 1.59
N TYR A 218 -2.39 12.74 2.11
CA TYR A 218 -3.80 13.09 2.25
C TYR A 218 -4.06 14.09 3.38
N SER A 219 -3.32 14.04 4.48
CA SER A 219 -3.45 14.99 5.59
C SER A 219 -3.03 16.40 5.20
N VAL A 220 -1.94 16.56 4.46
CA VAL A 220 -1.48 17.87 3.95
C VAL A 220 -2.52 18.53 3.04
N ARG A 221 -3.37 17.74 2.39
CA ARG A 221 -4.45 18.24 1.54
C ARG A 221 -5.67 18.73 2.33
N ASN A 222 -5.97 18.13 3.49
CA ASN A 222 -7.10 18.52 4.32
C ASN A 222 -6.73 19.73 5.17
N GLN A 223 -7.33 20.91 4.88
CA GLN A 223 -7.03 22.16 5.59
C GLN A 223 -7.30 22.08 7.10
N ALA A 224 -8.37 21.38 7.52
CA ALA A 224 -8.68 21.19 8.93
C ALA A 224 -7.61 20.32 9.63
N LEU A 225 -7.18 19.24 8.97
CA LEU A 225 -6.17 18.34 9.50
C LEU A 225 -4.78 18.99 9.50
N LYS A 226 -4.48 19.81 8.48
CA LYS A 226 -3.26 20.62 8.42
C LYS A 226 -3.20 21.61 9.58
N GLY A 227 -4.30 22.29 9.89
CA GLY A 227 -4.41 23.17 11.05
C GLY A 227 -4.17 22.42 12.36
N ALA A 228 -4.84 21.30 12.57
CA ALA A 228 -4.70 20.48 13.77
C ALA A 228 -3.26 19.92 13.96
N ILE A 229 -2.62 19.48 12.88
CA ILE A 229 -1.21 19.02 12.92
C ILE A 229 -0.28 20.19 13.29
N TRP A 230 -0.52 21.38 12.73
CA TRP A 230 0.27 22.56 13.02
C TRP A 230 0.15 22.99 14.49
N GLU A 231 -1.06 22.98 15.04
CA GLU A 231 -1.29 23.26 16.48
C GLU A 231 -0.61 22.22 17.37
N LEU A 232 -0.67 20.93 17.01
CA LEU A 232 -0.01 19.86 17.75
C LEU A 232 1.52 20.02 17.75
N LEU A 233 2.10 20.35 16.61
CA LEU A 233 3.53 20.61 16.48
C LEU A 233 3.94 21.82 17.34
N LEU A 234 3.20 22.92 17.28
CA LEU A 234 3.46 24.10 18.10
C LEU A 234 3.38 23.77 19.59
N TRP A 235 2.40 22.97 20.02
CA TRP A 235 2.27 22.51 21.39
C TRP A 235 3.47 21.66 21.83
N MET A 236 3.90 20.70 21.01
CA MET A 236 5.08 19.85 21.29
C MET A 236 6.36 20.65 21.40
N PHE A 237 6.60 21.62 20.50
CA PHE A 237 7.77 22.49 20.57
C PHE A 237 7.73 23.45 21.77
N SER A 238 6.54 23.96 22.14
CA SER A 238 6.35 24.81 23.32
C SER A 238 6.55 24.04 24.63
N SER A 239 6.12 22.77 24.70
CA SER A 239 6.32 21.91 25.87
C SER A 239 7.80 21.59 26.08
N ASN A 240 8.52 21.20 25.03
CA ASN A 240 9.96 20.94 25.09
C ASN A 240 10.78 22.17 25.52
N HIS A 241 10.32 23.36 25.17
CA HIS A 241 11.00 24.58 25.58
C HIS A 241 10.79 24.88 27.07
N LYS A 242 9.64 24.55 27.65
CA LYS A 242 9.38 24.71 29.10
C LYS A 242 10.20 23.74 29.94
N ASP A 243 10.34 22.49 29.47
CA ASP A 243 11.12 21.47 30.18
C ASP A 243 12.63 21.78 30.17
N SER A 244 13.16 22.36 29.10
CA SER A 244 14.56 22.76 29.02
C SER A 244 14.88 24.00 29.88
N ILE A 245 13.92 24.87 30.23
CA ILE A 245 14.09 25.98 31.12
C ILE A 245 14.01 25.54 32.60
N SER A 246 13.17 24.52 32.89
CA SER A 246 13.02 23.93 34.22
C SER A 246 14.28 23.16 34.68
N LEU A 247 15.04 22.57 33.75
CA LEU A 247 16.28 21.83 34.03
C LEU A 247 17.52 22.76 34.23
N ARG A 248 17.39 24.06 34.01
CA ARG A 248 18.47 25.06 34.22
C ARG A 248 18.34 25.91 35.49
N ARG A 249 17.39 25.60 36.36
CA ARG A 249 17.26 26.14 37.69
C ARG A 249 17.57 25.05 38.74
#